data_13ca33f91e04569f37532b1d1eafae77
#
_entry.id   13ca33f91e04569f37532b1d1eafae77
#
_cell.length_a   1.000
_cell.length_b   1.000
_cell.length_c   1.000
_cell.angle_alpha   90.00
_cell.angle_beta   90.00
_cell.angle_gamma   90.00
#
_symmetry.space_group_name_H-M   'P 1'
#
loop_
_entity.id
_entity.type
_entity.pdbx_description
1 polymer ?
#
loop_
_entity_poly.entity_id
_entity_poly.type
_entity_poly.pdbx_seq_one_letter_code
_entity_poly.pdbx_strand_id
1 'polypeptide(L)'
;AVTPIAFIRAIVLAYLRYGANPASALARAGIDPGLLEQPEARITAAQMEIISGHAMQELDDEALGWFSRRLPWGSYGMLCRASLGAPNLGVALKRWCRHHRLLTDDITLSLEVTKTAATLTLTPHRPLGEMREFCLVTLLRYVLGYACWAIDSRIPLNESRFPFPAPAHADVYPLMFPGPVRFDAELAGFSFDARYLDLPLRRDEAALRTMLQRALPLTVLQYRRDRLLVEGVRRFLRDPASGSATAGRVAEHLHVSVRTLHRQLHEEGSSLQQIKDEARRDRAVELLNRSQRSIKQIAALVGFANEKSFSRAFRSWTGVPPQIFRARKIDEGEPPI
;
A
#
# COMPACT_ATOMS: atom_id res chain seq x y z
N ALA A 1 -13.74 13.63 0.54
CA ALA A 1 -12.50 14.40 0.36
C ALA A 1 -12.72 15.43 -0.72
N VAL A 2 -12.25 16.63 -0.51
CA VAL A 2 -12.44 17.74 -1.45
C VAL A 2 -11.07 18.17 -1.95
N THR A 3 -10.84 18.07 -3.26
CA THR A 3 -9.55 18.38 -3.89
C THR A 3 -9.46 19.87 -4.22
N PRO A 4 -8.34 20.55 -3.92
CA PRO A 4 -8.15 21.96 -4.25
C PRO A 4 -8.18 22.20 -5.77
N ILE A 5 -8.74 23.32 -6.18
CA ILE A 5 -8.77 23.74 -7.58
C ILE A 5 -7.36 23.98 -8.14
N ALA A 6 -6.39 24.29 -7.28
CA ALA A 6 -4.99 24.46 -7.66
C ALA A 6 -4.43 23.24 -8.41
N PHE A 7 -4.85 22.03 -8.08
CA PHE A 7 -4.42 20.82 -8.79
C PHE A 7 -5.03 20.73 -10.19
N ILE A 8 -6.25 21.24 -10.36
CA ILE A 8 -6.88 21.29 -11.69
C ILE A 8 -6.20 22.34 -12.57
N ARG A 9 -5.82 23.48 -11.99
CA ARG A 9 -5.01 24.49 -12.71
C ARG A 9 -3.70 23.87 -13.22
N ALA A 10 -3.04 23.04 -12.40
CA ALA A 10 -1.82 22.36 -12.82
C ALA A 10 -2.08 21.37 -13.97
N ILE A 11 -3.22 20.65 -13.99
CA ILE A 11 -3.61 19.80 -15.12
C ILE A 11 -3.91 20.63 -16.36
N VAL A 12 -4.61 21.75 -16.23
CA VAL A 12 -4.87 22.70 -17.34
C VAL A 12 -3.55 23.23 -17.88
N LEU A 13 -2.59 23.57 -17.01
CA LEU A 13 -1.26 24.03 -17.42
C LEU A 13 -0.50 22.95 -18.22
N ALA A 14 -0.70 21.65 -17.92
CA ALA A 14 -0.13 20.57 -18.73
C ALA A 14 -0.67 20.61 -20.18
N TYR A 15 -1.98 20.78 -20.35
CA TYR A 15 -2.58 20.95 -21.69
C TYR A 15 -1.95 22.14 -22.45
N LEU A 16 -1.83 23.30 -21.79
CA LEU A 16 -1.24 24.50 -22.40
C LEU A 16 0.22 24.30 -22.80
N ARG A 17 1.00 23.60 -21.97
CA ARG A 17 2.41 23.26 -22.29
C ARG A 17 2.54 22.40 -23.55
N TYR A 18 1.54 21.55 -23.81
CA TYR A 18 1.53 20.69 -25.00
C TYR A 18 0.75 21.29 -26.18
N GLY A 19 0.30 22.55 -26.08
CA GLY A 19 -0.51 23.20 -27.10
C GLY A 19 -1.88 22.56 -27.32
N ALA A 20 -2.41 21.85 -26.31
CA ALA A 20 -3.68 21.16 -26.34
C ALA A 20 -4.78 21.94 -25.59
N ASN A 21 -6.06 21.64 -25.89
CA ASN A 21 -7.19 22.34 -25.29
C ASN A 21 -7.79 21.52 -24.14
N PRO A 22 -7.83 22.05 -22.89
CA PRO A 22 -8.36 21.33 -21.73
C PRO A 22 -9.90 21.25 -21.69
N ALA A 23 -10.62 21.90 -22.60
CA ALA A 23 -12.08 22.06 -22.53
C ALA A 23 -12.82 20.70 -22.49
N SER A 24 -12.36 19.73 -23.30
CA SER A 24 -12.94 18.37 -23.31
C SER A 24 -12.76 17.67 -21.97
N ALA A 25 -11.58 17.76 -21.36
CA ALA A 25 -11.27 17.16 -20.08
C ALA A 25 -12.10 17.77 -18.94
N LEU A 26 -12.21 19.10 -18.90
CA LEU A 26 -13.04 19.83 -17.93
C LEU A 26 -14.52 19.44 -18.06
N ALA A 27 -15.07 19.46 -19.29
CA ALA A 27 -16.45 19.09 -19.55
C ALA A 27 -16.75 17.64 -19.13
N ARG A 28 -15.85 16.71 -19.45
CA ARG A 28 -15.99 15.28 -19.09
C ARG A 28 -16.00 15.06 -17.57
N ALA A 29 -15.23 15.85 -16.82
CA ALA A 29 -15.22 15.83 -15.37
C ALA A 29 -16.36 16.63 -14.72
N GLY A 30 -17.16 17.33 -15.51
CA GLY A 30 -18.22 18.22 -15.01
C GLY A 30 -17.66 19.37 -14.16
N ILE A 31 -16.51 19.93 -14.58
CA ILE A 31 -15.85 21.06 -13.90
C ILE A 31 -16.14 22.33 -14.71
N ASP A 32 -16.82 23.29 -14.08
CA ASP A 32 -17.03 24.60 -14.66
C ASP A 32 -15.68 25.34 -14.78
N PRO A 33 -15.27 25.80 -15.98
CA PRO A 33 -14.06 26.58 -16.18
C PRO A 33 -13.98 27.83 -15.27
N GLY A 34 -15.09 28.46 -14.92
CA GLY A 34 -15.12 29.60 -13.99
C GLY A 34 -14.60 29.27 -12.59
N LEU A 35 -14.57 28.01 -12.17
CA LEU A 35 -13.96 27.60 -10.91
C LEU A 35 -12.43 27.77 -10.91
N LEU A 36 -11.81 27.77 -12.09
CA LEU A 36 -10.36 27.97 -12.21
C LEU A 36 -9.91 29.35 -11.73
N GLU A 37 -10.78 30.35 -11.79
CA GLU A 37 -10.51 31.71 -11.33
C GLU A 37 -10.71 31.89 -9.81
N GLN A 38 -11.25 30.88 -9.13
CA GLN A 38 -11.58 30.93 -7.71
C GLN A 38 -10.53 30.16 -6.87
N PRO A 39 -9.60 30.84 -6.15
CA PRO A 39 -8.49 30.16 -5.43
C PRO A 39 -8.97 29.15 -4.39
N GLU A 40 -10.08 29.44 -3.73
CA GLU A 40 -10.67 28.62 -2.66
C GLU A 40 -11.60 27.49 -3.18
N ALA A 41 -11.85 27.46 -4.50
CA ALA A 41 -12.73 26.45 -5.07
C ALA A 41 -12.18 25.03 -4.88
N ARG A 42 -13.10 24.09 -4.75
CA ARG A 42 -12.77 22.69 -4.52
C ARG A 42 -13.65 21.79 -5.39
N ILE A 43 -13.10 20.68 -5.79
CA ILE A 43 -13.79 19.64 -6.56
C ILE A 43 -13.88 18.34 -5.78
N THR A 44 -14.71 17.43 -6.23
CA THR A 44 -14.85 16.09 -5.65
C THR A 44 -13.69 15.19 -6.07
N ALA A 45 -13.44 14.13 -5.29
CA ALA A 45 -12.47 13.08 -5.65
C ALA A 45 -12.83 12.42 -6.99
N ALA A 46 -14.11 12.24 -7.29
CA ALA A 46 -14.56 11.66 -8.57
C ALA A 46 -14.22 12.57 -9.75
N GLN A 47 -14.42 13.88 -9.62
CA GLN A 47 -14.01 14.84 -10.65
C GLN A 47 -12.50 14.84 -10.88
N MET A 48 -11.70 14.77 -9.79
CA MET A 48 -10.24 14.66 -9.89
C MET A 48 -9.82 13.36 -10.59
N GLU A 49 -10.45 12.23 -10.27
CA GLU A 49 -10.18 10.94 -10.92
C GLU A 49 -10.44 11.04 -12.43
N ILE A 50 -11.59 11.60 -12.83
CA ILE A 50 -11.98 11.70 -14.23
C ILE A 50 -11.04 12.60 -15.02
N ILE A 51 -10.78 13.82 -14.53
CA ILE A 51 -9.93 14.77 -15.28
C ILE A 51 -8.47 14.29 -15.36
N SER A 52 -7.92 13.76 -14.26
CA SER A 52 -6.54 13.27 -14.27
C SER A 52 -6.36 12.08 -15.21
N GLY A 53 -7.27 11.09 -15.13
CA GLY A 53 -7.21 9.91 -15.98
C GLY A 53 -7.37 10.24 -17.47
N HIS A 54 -8.29 11.16 -17.79
CA HIS A 54 -8.48 11.62 -19.16
C HIS A 54 -7.27 12.41 -19.68
N ALA A 55 -6.74 13.34 -18.88
CA ALA A 55 -5.59 14.14 -19.25
C ALA A 55 -4.33 13.29 -19.49
N MET A 56 -4.05 12.34 -18.59
CA MET A 56 -2.90 11.42 -18.72
C MET A 56 -2.98 10.59 -20.01
N GLN A 57 -4.18 10.12 -20.39
CA GLN A 57 -4.37 9.34 -21.62
C GLN A 57 -4.33 10.20 -22.87
N GLU A 58 -5.03 11.35 -22.87
CA GLU A 58 -5.10 12.25 -24.04
C GLU A 58 -3.74 12.86 -24.37
N LEU A 59 -2.98 13.24 -23.34
CA LEU A 59 -1.63 13.79 -23.51
C LEU A 59 -0.54 12.73 -23.65
N ASP A 60 -0.87 11.46 -23.45
CA ASP A 60 0.07 10.35 -23.31
C ASP A 60 1.21 10.69 -22.35
N ASP A 61 0.84 11.23 -21.18
CA ASP A 61 1.80 11.66 -20.17
C ASP A 61 1.24 11.52 -18.75
N GLU A 62 1.63 10.47 -18.03
CA GLU A 62 1.26 10.26 -16.63
C GLU A 62 1.89 11.31 -15.69
N ALA A 63 2.94 12.00 -16.13
CA ALA A 63 3.57 13.10 -15.38
C ALA A 63 2.92 14.46 -15.66
N LEU A 64 1.95 14.57 -16.57
CA LEU A 64 1.21 15.80 -16.84
C LEU A 64 2.13 17.03 -17.01
N GLY A 65 3.21 16.88 -17.76
CA GLY A 65 4.16 17.94 -18.06
C GLY A 65 5.13 18.29 -16.91
N TRP A 66 5.24 17.49 -15.84
CA TRP A 66 6.17 17.78 -14.75
C TRP A 66 7.64 17.66 -15.17
N PHE A 67 7.92 16.70 -16.06
CA PHE A 67 9.28 16.31 -16.42
C PHE A 67 9.70 16.80 -17.80
N SER A 68 10.99 16.72 -18.08
CA SER A 68 11.60 17.08 -19.36
C SER A 68 11.13 16.17 -20.51
N ARG A 69 10.68 14.97 -20.19
CA ARG A 69 10.07 14.04 -21.13
C ARG A 69 8.72 13.56 -20.63
N ARG A 70 7.85 13.17 -21.55
CA ARG A 70 6.57 12.53 -21.21
C ARG A 70 6.81 11.15 -20.60
N LEU A 71 5.96 10.78 -19.66
CA LEU A 71 5.83 9.41 -19.18
C LEU A 71 4.60 8.77 -19.83
N PRO A 72 4.77 7.88 -20.82
CA PRO A 72 3.65 7.27 -21.53
C PRO A 72 2.66 6.61 -20.58
N TRP A 73 1.38 6.59 -20.96
CA TRP A 73 0.33 5.95 -20.20
C TRP A 73 0.70 4.50 -19.83
N GLY A 74 0.61 4.15 -18.55
CA GLY A 74 1.02 2.84 -18.01
C GLY A 74 2.38 2.81 -17.34
N SER A 75 3.16 3.91 -17.36
CA SER A 75 4.50 4.00 -16.74
C SER A 75 4.49 3.66 -15.26
N TYR A 76 3.58 4.24 -14.48
CA TYR A 76 3.44 3.90 -13.04
C TYR A 76 2.84 2.52 -12.82
N GLY A 77 1.99 2.05 -13.72
CA GLY A 77 1.51 0.67 -13.72
C GLY A 77 2.64 -0.35 -13.89
N MET A 78 3.59 -0.06 -14.78
CA MET A 78 4.82 -0.85 -14.95
C MET A 78 5.68 -0.82 -13.67
N LEU A 79 5.82 0.35 -13.05
CA LEU A 79 6.56 0.52 -11.80
C LEU A 79 5.95 -0.28 -10.64
N CYS A 80 4.61 -0.27 -10.52
CA CYS A 80 3.88 -1.13 -9.58
C CYS A 80 4.18 -2.60 -9.82
N ARG A 81 4.11 -3.05 -11.08
CA ARG A 81 4.36 -4.45 -11.45
C ARG A 81 5.79 -4.89 -11.14
N ALA A 82 6.79 -4.05 -11.44
CA ALA A 82 8.20 -4.33 -11.13
C ALA A 82 8.46 -4.48 -9.61
N SER A 83 7.63 -3.87 -8.78
CA SER A 83 7.75 -3.91 -7.32
C SER A 83 6.91 -5.00 -6.66
N LEU A 84 5.90 -5.57 -7.36
CA LEU A 84 4.90 -6.49 -6.79
C LEU A 84 5.51 -7.83 -6.34
N GLY A 85 6.52 -8.36 -7.04
CA GLY A 85 7.21 -9.61 -6.69
C GLY A 85 8.19 -9.48 -5.52
N ALA A 86 8.13 -8.41 -4.72
CA ALA A 86 8.99 -8.23 -3.57
C ALA A 86 8.48 -9.06 -2.36
N PRO A 87 9.38 -9.58 -1.51
CA PRO A 87 8.98 -10.37 -0.34
C PRO A 87 8.32 -9.52 0.75
N ASN A 88 8.65 -8.23 0.83
CA ASN A 88 8.12 -7.28 1.81
C ASN A 88 8.09 -5.85 1.25
N LEU A 89 7.46 -4.94 1.99
CA LEU A 89 7.31 -3.55 1.58
C LEU A 89 8.67 -2.85 1.41
N GLY A 90 9.66 -3.14 2.27
CA GLY A 90 10.97 -2.51 2.20
C GLY A 90 11.68 -2.78 0.88
N VAL A 91 11.65 -4.03 0.41
CA VAL A 91 12.19 -4.40 -0.91
C VAL A 91 11.37 -3.77 -2.03
N ALA A 92 10.03 -3.75 -1.90
CA ALA A 92 9.16 -3.13 -2.89
C ALA A 92 9.45 -1.64 -3.07
N LEU A 93 9.57 -0.87 -1.98
CA LEU A 93 9.87 0.56 -2.03
C LEU A 93 11.29 0.85 -2.55
N LYS A 94 12.29 0.02 -2.19
CA LYS A 94 13.65 0.13 -2.77
C LYS A 94 13.64 -0.09 -4.29
N ARG A 95 12.87 -1.08 -4.76
CA ARG A 95 12.66 -1.30 -6.20
C ARG A 95 11.95 -0.12 -6.85
N TRP A 96 10.91 0.41 -6.21
CA TRP A 96 10.19 1.59 -6.68
C TRP A 96 11.15 2.78 -6.88
N CYS A 97 11.90 3.14 -5.85
CA CYS A 97 12.88 4.23 -5.93
C CYS A 97 13.92 4.01 -7.03
N ARG A 98 14.46 2.78 -7.12
CA ARG A 98 15.45 2.43 -8.14
C ARG A 98 14.88 2.52 -9.56
N HIS A 99 13.71 1.94 -9.79
CA HIS A 99 13.13 1.86 -11.13
C HIS A 99 12.49 3.18 -11.57
N HIS A 100 12.10 4.06 -10.64
CA HIS A 100 11.63 5.39 -10.98
C HIS A 100 12.69 6.19 -11.78
N ARG A 101 13.97 5.93 -11.52
CA ARG A 101 15.09 6.53 -12.28
C ARG A 101 15.12 6.11 -13.77
N LEU A 102 14.44 5.02 -14.13
CA LEU A 102 14.25 4.65 -15.54
C LEU A 102 13.17 5.49 -16.23
N LEU A 103 12.27 6.09 -15.46
CA LEU A 103 11.21 6.95 -15.98
C LEU A 103 11.70 8.36 -16.25
N THR A 104 12.53 8.92 -15.35
CA THR A 104 13.01 10.30 -15.44
C THR A 104 14.27 10.53 -14.61
N ASP A 105 15.13 11.44 -15.05
CA ASP A 105 16.27 11.95 -14.30
C ASP A 105 15.96 13.29 -13.59
N ASP A 106 14.77 13.86 -13.81
CA ASP A 106 14.39 15.17 -13.27
C ASP A 106 14.16 15.16 -11.76
N ILE A 107 13.86 13.99 -11.19
CA ILE A 107 13.63 13.81 -9.77
C ILE A 107 14.07 12.42 -9.31
N THR A 108 14.76 12.37 -8.18
CA THR A 108 15.16 11.11 -7.55
C THR A 108 14.31 10.84 -6.30
N LEU A 109 13.87 9.59 -6.16
CA LEU A 109 13.25 9.09 -4.94
C LEU A 109 14.28 8.29 -4.15
N SER A 110 14.40 8.56 -2.86
CA SER A 110 15.28 7.82 -1.94
C SER A 110 14.50 7.32 -0.72
N LEU A 111 14.89 6.14 -0.23
CA LEU A 111 14.35 5.55 1.00
C LEU A 111 15.49 5.33 1.98
N GLU A 112 15.50 6.12 3.04
CA GLU A 112 16.42 5.97 4.16
C GLU A 112 15.75 5.23 5.31
N VAL A 113 16.48 4.31 5.94
CA VAL A 113 15.92 3.45 7.00
C VAL A 113 16.81 3.51 8.21
N THR A 114 16.23 3.87 9.34
CA THR A 114 16.83 3.78 10.67
C THR A 114 16.21 2.62 11.47
N LYS A 115 16.62 2.43 12.71
CA LYS A 115 16.03 1.39 13.58
C LYS A 115 14.54 1.59 13.83
N THR A 116 14.05 2.83 13.83
CA THR A 116 12.68 3.18 14.23
C THR A 116 11.86 3.81 13.12
N ALA A 117 12.49 4.39 12.11
CA ALA A 117 11.79 5.14 11.07
C ALA A 117 12.32 4.82 9.67
N ALA A 118 11.42 4.85 8.71
CA ALA A 118 11.70 4.88 7.29
C ALA A 118 11.30 6.24 6.73
N THR A 119 12.17 6.87 5.93
CA THR A 119 11.95 8.18 5.35
C THR A 119 12.05 8.11 3.83
N LEU A 120 10.97 8.43 3.14
CA LEU A 120 10.96 8.64 1.69
C LEU A 120 11.18 10.12 1.39
N THR A 121 12.13 10.43 0.50
CA THR A 121 12.47 11.80 0.12
C THR A 121 12.48 11.94 -1.40
N LEU A 122 11.98 13.08 -1.89
CA LEU A 122 12.02 13.48 -3.29
C LEU A 122 13.08 14.58 -3.47
N THR A 123 14.03 14.35 -4.37
CA THR A 123 15.09 15.32 -4.71
C THR A 123 14.93 15.75 -6.16
N PRO A 124 14.35 16.93 -6.44
CA PRO A 124 14.30 17.49 -7.78
C PRO A 124 15.71 17.88 -8.25
N HIS A 125 16.06 17.58 -9.52
CA HIS A 125 17.32 17.96 -10.16
C HIS A 125 17.16 19.12 -11.14
N ARG A 126 15.93 19.62 -11.28
CA ARG A 126 15.59 20.80 -12.07
C ARG A 126 14.45 21.58 -11.42
N PRO A 127 14.29 22.87 -11.76
CA PRO A 127 13.12 23.64 -11.31
C PRO A 127 11.82 23.06 -11.86
N LEU A 128 10.84 22.81 -11.00
CA LEU A 128 9.52 22.31 -11.36
C LEU A 128 8.53 23.46 -11.70
N GLY A 129 8.91 24.71 -11.42
CA GLY A 129 8.07 25.90 -11.65
C GLY A 129 6.70 25.81 -10.98
N GLU A 130 5.67 26.24 -11.68
CA GLU A 130 4.28 26.23 -11.21
C GLU A 130 3.71 24.80 -10.97
N MET A 131 4.36 23.78 -11.54
CA MET A 131 3.99 22.37 -11.30
C MET A 131 4.55 21.79 -10.00
N ARG A 132 5.38 22.54 -9.26
CA ARG A 132 6.15 22.04 -8.10
C ARG A 132 5.26 21.38 -7.06
N GLU A 133 4.22 22.06 -6.61
CA GLU A 133 3.31 21.55 -5.60
C GLU A 133 2.63 20.27 -6.10
N PHE A 134 1.97 20.34 -7.25
CA PHE A 134 1.20 19.23 -7.80
C PHE A 134 2.06 17.99 -8.07
N CYS A 135 3.27 18.18 -8.64
CA CYS A 135 4.23 17.12 -8.87
C CYS A 135 4.65 16.42 -7.55
N LEU A 136 5.14 17.19 -6.57
CA LEU A 136 5.66 16.62 -5.32
C LEU A 136 4.58 15.94 -4.49
N VAL A 137 3.41 16.56 -4.38
CA VAL A 137 2.26 16.00 -3.67
C VAL A 137 1.79 14.70 -4.33
N THR A 138 1.65 14.70 -5.66
CA THR A 138 1.13 13.54 -6.38
C THR A 138 2.11 12.37 -6.36
N LEU A 139 3.42 12.62 -6.52
CA LEU A 139 4.44 11.58 -6.42
C LEU A 139 4.44 10.92 -5.03
N LEU A 140 4.42 11.72 -3.96
CA LEU A 140 4.35 11.17 -2.60
C LEU A 140 3.06 10.39 -2.37
N ARG A 141 1.93 10.85 -2.93
CA ARG A 141 0.66 10.12 -2.86
C ARG A 141 0.69 8.80 -3.64
N TYR A 142 1.34 8.75 -4.81
CA TYR A 142 1.52 7.51 -5.57
C TYR A 142 2.29 6.48 -4.76
N VAL A 143 3.42 6.86 -4.17
CA VAL A 143 4.24 5.93 -3.37
C VAL A 143 3.48 5.49 -2.11
N LEU A 144 2.88 6.42 -1.37
CA LEU A 144 2.12 6.09 -0.15
C LEU A 144 0.89 5.23 -0.46
N GLY A 145 0.15 5.58 -1.51
CA GLY A 145 -1.01 4.82 -1.95
C GLY A 145 -0.65 3.40 -2.36
N TYR A 146 0.40 3.24 -3.17
CA TYR A 146 0.94 1.93 -3.54
C TYR A 146 1.39 1.14 -2.30
N ALA A 147 2.15 1.75 -1.40
CA ALA A 147 2.65 1.10 -0.19
C ALA A 147 1.50 0.56 0.67
N CYS A 148 0.50 1.39 0.96
CA CYS A 148 -0.68 0.98 1.71
C CYS A 148 -1.47 -0.13 1.01
N TRP A 149 -1.67 -0.02 -0.31
CA TRP A 149 -2.38 -1.02 -1.10
C TRP A 149 -1.62 -2.36 -1.13
N ALA A 150 -0.31 -2.33 -1.35
CA ALA A 150 0.51 -3.52 -1.50
C ALA A 150 0.51 -4.41 -0.24
N ILE A 151 0.53 -3.81 0.94
CA ILE A 151 0.46 -4.52 2.22
C ILE A 151 -0.96 -4.64 2.78
N ASP A 152 -1.97 -4.10 2.08
CA ASP A 152 -3.37 -4.01 2.55
C ASP A 152 -3.49 -3.36 3.93
N SER A 153 -2.73 -2.31 4.19
CA SER A 153 -2.67 -1.62 5.48
C SER A 153 -2.50 -0.12 5.33
N ARG A 154 -3.14 0.64 6.20
CA ARG A 154 -2.82 2.05 6.41
C ARG A 154 -1.41 2.16 6.98
N ILE A 155 -0.65 3.16 6.54
CA ILE A 155 0.63 3.54 7.11
C ILE A 155 0.45 4.92 7.75
N PRO A 156 0.37 5.03 9.10
CA PRO A 156 0.42 6.30 9.79
C PRO A 156 1.77 6.97 9.54
N LEU A 157 1.75 8.26 9.25
CA LEU A 157 2.97 9.02 9.03
C LEU A 157 3.43 9.66 10.34
N ASN A 158 4.73 9.59 10.62
CA ASN A 158 5.34 10.35 11.70
C ASN A 158 5.36 11.84 11.34
N GLU A 159 5.65 12.15 10.07
CA GLU A 159 5.66 13.50 9.50
C GLU A 159 5.58 13.43 7.97
N SER A 160 4.97 14.45 7.36
CA SER A 160 5.14 14.77 5.93
C SER A 160 5.69 16.19 5.77
N ARG A 161 6.56 16.40 4.78
CA ARG A 161 7.33 17.65 4.60
C ARG A 161 7.21 18.14 3.17
N PHE A 162 7.09 19.46 3.00
CA PHE A 162 6.97 20.09 1.70
C PHE A 162 7.88 21.33 1.62
N PRO A 163 8.65 21.51 0.53
CA PRO A 163 9.63 22.58 0.37
C PRO A 163 9.02 23.86 -0.22
N PHE A 164 7.81 24.22 0.20
CA PHE A 164 7.10 25.42 -0.20
C PHE A 164 6.29 25.95 0.99
N PRO A 165 5.93 27.26 1.00
CA PRO A 165 5.08 27.84 2.02
C PRO A 165 3.71 27.17 2.08
N ALA A 166 3.06 27.21 3.24
CA ALA A 166 1.71 26.67 3.39
C ALA A 166 0.75 27.32 2.38
N PRO A 167 0.17 26.53 1.44
CA PRO A 167 -0.78 27.08 0.47
C PRO A 167 -2.11 27.46 1.15
N ALA A 168 -2.94 28.27 0.49
CA ALA A 168 -4.24 28.66 1.01
C ALA A 168 -5.12 27.45 1.39
N HIS A 169 -4.96 26.34 0.66
CA HIS A 169 -5.63 25.06 0.90
C HIS A 169 -4.83 24.07 1.78
N ALA A 170 -3.96 24.55 2.67
CA ALA A 170 -3.12 23.68 3.52
C ALA A 170 -3.94 22.72 4.41
N ASP A 171 -5.19 23.03 4.71
CA ASP A 171 -6.12 22.19 5.47
C ASP A 171 -6.42 20.83 4.85
N VAL A 172 -6.17 20.64 3.54
CA VAL A 172 -6.35 19.33 2.87
C VAL A 172 -5.17 18.38 3.06
N TYR A 173 -4.00 18.89 3.43
CA TYR A 173 -2.79 18.05 3.54
C TYR A 173 -2.91 16.96 4.62
N PRO A 174 -3.44 17.21 5.83
CA PRO A 174 -3.67 16.14 6.80
C PRO A 174 -4.66 15.06 6.32
N LEU A 175 -5.54 15.40 5.37
CA LEU A 175 -6.44 14.43 4.75
C LEU A 175 -5.72 13.56 3.72
N MET A 176 -4.72 14.08 3.03
CA MET A 176 -3.90 13.36 2.05
C MET A 176 -2.76 12.59 2.72
N PHE A 177 -2.15 13.17 3.73
CA PHE A 177 -1.01 12.63 4.46
C PHE A 177 -1.38 12.51 5.95
N PRO A 178 -1.78 11.32 6.43
CA PRO A 178 -2.28 11.16 7.80
C PRO A 178 -1.13 11.25 8.81
N GLY A 179 -1.01 12.40 9.46
CA GLY A 179 0.02 12.75 10.43
C GLY A 179 0.36 14.23 10.40
N PRO A 180 1.38 14.67 11.16
CA PRO A 180 1.88 16.03 11.13
C PRO A 180 2.37 16.44 9.74
N VAL A 181 2.05 17.67 9.34
CA VAL A 181 2.47 18.27 8.05
C VAL A 181 3.34 19.47 8.33
N ARG A 182 4.50 19.56 7.68
CA ARG A 182 5.44 20.67 7.77
C ARG A 182 5.69 21.27 6.40
N PHE A 183 5.50 22.57 6.28
CA PHE A 183 5.86 23.38 5.12
C PHE A 183 7.24 24.05 5.33
N ASP A 184 7.77 24.72 4.30
CA ASP A 184 9.06 25.38 4.31
C ASP A 184 10.23 24.45 4.67
N ALA A 185 10.13 23.18 4.34
CA ALA A 185 11.19 22.21 4.51
C ALA A 185 12.20 22.30 3.33
N GLU A 186 13.36 21.69 3.49
CA GLU A 186 14.36 21.64 2.41
C GLU A 186 13.89 20.79 1.24
N LEU A 187 13.39 19.60 1.52
CA LEU A 187 12.94 18.63 0.53
C LEU A 187 11.54 18.07 0.87
N ALA A 188 10.80 17.66 -0.16
CA ALA A 188 9.55 16.94 0.02
C ALA A 188 9.80 15.50 0.45
N GLY A 189 8.96 14.99 1.35
CA GLY A 189 9.05 13.63 1.80
C GLY A 189 8.06 13.29 2.90
N PHE A 190 8.06 12.04 3.32
CA PHE A 190 7.35 11.59 4.51
C PHE A 190 8.14 10.52 5.25
N SER A 191 7.88 10.40 6.56
CA SER A 191 8.45 9.35 7.38
C SER A 191 7.37 8.54 8.10
N PHE A 192 7.66 7.27 8.36
CA PHE A 192 6.77 6.34 9.02
C PHE A 192 7.56 5.30 9.83
N ASP A 193 6.88 4.52 10.67
CA ASP A 193 7.52 3.47 11.49
C ASP A 193 8.17 2.40 10.60
N ALA A 194 9.46 2.15 10.81
CA ALA A 194 10.25 1.20 10.01
C ALA A 194 9.67 -0.23 10.02
N ARG A 195 8.89 -0.62 11.03
CA ARG A 195 8.26 -1.94 11.13
C ARG A 195 7.31 -2.25 9.96
N TYR A 196 6.73 -1.23 9.31
CA TYR A 196 5.92 -1.43 8.11
C TYR A 196 6.72 -1.99 6.93
N LEU A 197 8.03 -1.75 6.87
CA LEU A 197 8.89 -2.26 5.80
C LEU A 197 8.99 -3.79 5.80
N ASP A 198 8.82 -4.43 6.95
CA ASP A 198 8.88 -5.88 7.10
C ASP A 198 7.57 -6.57 6.69
N LEU A 199 6.47 -5.82 6.50
CA LEU A 199 5.18 -6.41 6.15
C LEU A 199 5.23 -7.07 4.76
N PRO A 200 4.75 -8.33 4.64
CA PRO A 200 4.70 -9.00 3.35
C PRO A 200 3.69 -8.34 2.42
N LEU A 201 3.95 -8.39 1.12
CA LEU A 201 2.96 -7.94 0.13
C LEU A 201 1.76 -8.90 0.13
N ARG A 202 0.56 -8.31 -0.01
CA ARG A 202 -0.73 -9.02 0.07
C ARG A 202 -1.47 -9.04 -1.27
N ARG A 203 -0.84 -8.58 -2.32
CA ARG A 203 -1.44 -8.41 -3.65
C ARG A 203 -0.71 -9.26 -4.68
N ASP A 204 -1.47 -9.72 -5.65
CA ASP A 204 -1.01 -10.48 -6.82
C ASP A 204 -1.24 -9.69 -8.12
N GLU A 205 -0.91 -10.29 -9.24
CA GLU A 205 -1.09 -9.67 -10.56
C GLU A 205 -2.57 -9.44 -10.90
N ALA A 206 -3.50 -10.27 -10.42
CA ALA A 206 -4.92 -10.07 -10.64
C ALA A 206 -5.43 -8.86 -9.86
N ALA A 207 -5.02 -8.72 -8.60
CA ALA A 207 -5.31 -7.54 -7.79
C ALA A 207 -4.68 -6.27 -8.38
N LEU A 208 -3.46 -6.37 -8.96
CA LEU A 208 -2.81 -5.23 -9.63
C LEU A 208 -3.61 -4.77 -10.85
N ARG A 209 -4.04 -5.69 -11.72
CA ARG A 209 -4.87 -5.35 -12.88
C ARG A 209 -6.16 -4.65 -12.49
N THR A 210 -6.84 -5.14 -11.45
CA THR A 210 -8.06 -4.51 -10.92
C THR A 210 -7.77 -3.11 -10.37
N MET A 211 -6.66 -2.93 -9.64
CA MET A 211 -6.26 -1.64 -9.09
C MET A 211 -5.94 -0.64 -10.20
N LEU A 212 -5.22 -1.03 -11.24
CA LEU A 212 -4.81 -0.14 -12.33
C LEU A 212 -6.00 0.37 -13.17
N GLN A 213 -7.12 -0.35 -13.19
CA GLN A 213 -8.36 0.15 -13.83
C GLN A 213 -8.90 1.41 -13.14
N ARG A 214 -8.64 1.56 -11.83
CA ARG A 214 -9.03 2.71 -11.01
C ARG A 214 -7.94 3.05 -9.99
N ALA A 215 -6.75 3.38 -10.47
CA ALA A 215 -5.59 3.64 -9.61
C ALA A 215 -5.68 4.98 -8.85
N LEU A 216 -6.33 5.99 -9.43
CA LEU A 216 -6.41 7.33 -8.85
C LEU A 216 -7.07 7.39 -7.45
N PRO A 217 -8.09 6.57 -7.11
CA PRO A 217 -8.58 6.51 -5.72
C PRO A 217 -7.50 6.25 -4.67
N LEU A 218 -6.44 5.51 -5.00
CA LEU A 218 -5.32 5.29 -4.06
C LEU A 218 -4.53 6.56 -3.76
N THR A 219 -4.52 7.52 -4.67
CA THR A 219 -3.84 8.80 -4.49
C THR A 219 -4.69 9.82 -3.73
N VAL A 220 -6.01 9.67 -3.74
CA VAL A 220 -6.97 10.61 -3.14
C VAL A 220 -7.52 10.08 -1.81
N LEU A 221 -7.83 8.79 -1.71
CA LEU A 221 -8.45 8.19 -0.54
C LEU A 221 -7.40 7.54 0.38
N GLN A 222 -7.65 7.65 1.68
CA GLN A 222 -6.80 6.97 2.68
C GLN A 222 -7.22 5.51 2.87
N TYR A 223 -6.23 4.65 3.08
CA TYR A 223 -6.46 3.28 3.54
C TYR A 223 -6.96 3.29 4.98
N ARG A 224 -8.00 2.50 5.31
CA ARG A 224 -8.67 2.58 6.61
C ARG A 224 -8.11 1.61 7.66
N ARG A 225 -7.56 0.45 7.23
CA ARG A 225 -7.11 -0.61 8.14
C ARG A 225 -5.61 -0.50 8.40
N ASP A 226 -5.22 -0.63 9.65
CA ASP A 226 -3.83 -0.80 10.05
C ASP A 226 -3.62 -2.27 10.42
N ARG A 227 -2.64 -2.96 9.82
CA ARG A 227 -2.38 -4.38 10.02
C ARG A 227 -1.06 -4.69 10.73
N LEU A 228 -0.39 -3.68 11.24
CA LEU A 228 0.89 -3.87 11.91
C LEU A 228 0.78 -4.81 13.11
N LEU A 229 -0.29 -4.68 13.88
CA LEU A 229 -0.54 -5.53 15.04
C LEU A 229 -0.86 -6.98 14.65
N VAL A 230 -1.72 -7.18 13.65
CA VAL A 230 -2.04 -8.54 13.13
C VAL A 230 -0.76 -9.25 12.71
N GLU A 231 0.14 -8.59 12.01
CA GLU A 231 1.40 -9.21 11.58
C GLU A 231 2.38 -9.43 12.75
N GLY A 232 2.39 -8.54 13.73
CA GLY A 232 3.10 -8.76 15.00
C GLY A 232 2.65 -10.03 15.71
N VAL A 233 1.33 -10.23 15.80
CA VAL A 233 0.73 -11.46 16.37
C VAL A 233 1.13 -12.69 15.55
N ARG A 234 1.06 -12.63 14.21
CA ARG A 234 1.46 -13.74 13.34
C ARG A 234 2.93 -14.11 13.51
N ARG A 235 3.81 -13.11 13.61
CA ARG A 235 5.25 -13.32 13.85
C ARG A 235 5.48 -14.04 15.19
N PHE A 236 4.83 -13.59 16.25
CA PHE A 236 4.88 -14.24 17.56
C PHE A 236 4.42 -15.70 17.48
N LEU A 237 3.32 -16.00 16.76
CA LEU A 237 2.79 -17.35 16.64
C LEU A 237 3.67 -18.31 15.81
N ARG A 238 4.52 -17.78 14.92
CA ARG A 238 5.46 -18.57 14.10
C ARG A 238 6.75 -18.91 14.85
N ASP A 239 7.08 -18.16 15.90
CA ASP A 239 8.29 -18.39 16.68
C ASP A 239 8.11 -19.64 17.56
N PRO A 240 8.93 -20.71 17.36
CA PRO A 240 8.86 -21.92 18.20
C PRO A 240 9.13 -21.64 19.69
N ALA A 241 9.88 -20.58 20.01
CA ALA A 241 10.20 -20.16 21.38
C ALA A 241 9.01 -19.51 22.09
N SER A 242 7.98 -19.11 21.37
CA SER A 242 6.84 -18.37 21.93
C SER A 242 5.97 -19.20 22.88
N GLY A 243 6.04 -20.54 22.80
CA GLY A 243 5.28 -21.44 23.68
C GLY A 243 3.76 -21.28 23.58
N SER A 244 3.04 -21.32 24.72
CA SER A 244 1.58 -21.15 24.72
C SER A 244 1.18 -19.73 24.33
N ALA A 245 0.48 -19.57 23.22
CA ALA A 245 0.03 -18.29 22.67
C ALA A 245 -1.22 -17.75 23.38
N THR A 246 -1.15 -17.50 24.69
CA THR A 246 -2.24 -16.83 25.42
C THR A 246 -2.32 -15.36 25.06
N ALA A 247 -3.49 -14.73 25.23
CA ALA A 247 -3.67 -13.30 24.95
C ALA A 247 -2.72 -12.43 25.80
N GLY A 248 -2.43 -12.84 27.05
CA GLY A 248 -1.49 -12.14 27.92
C GLY A 248 -0.07 -12.13 27.35
N ARG A 249 0.46 -13.28 26.95
CA ARG A 249 1.83 -13.38 26.39
C ARG A 249 1.98 -12.65 25.05
N VAL A 250 0.97 -12.71 24.21
CA VAL A 250 0.95 -11.96 22.96
C VAL A 250 0.96 -10.46 23.23
N ALA A 251 0.12 -9.99 24.16
CA ALA A 251 0.03 -8.57 24.53
C ALA A 251 1.35 -8.07 25.17
N GLU A 252 1.94 -8.86 26.06
CA GLU A 252 3.25 -8.58 26.67
C GLU A 252 4.36 -8.43 25.61
N HIS A 253 4.45 -9.40 24.69
CA HIS A 253 5.44 -9.37 23.60
C HIS A 253 5.29 -8.15 22.69
N LEU A 254 4.05 -7.69 22.46
CA LEU A 254 3.73 -6.54 21.63
C LEU A 254 3.69 -5.22 22.41
N HIS A 255 4.03 -5.25 23.73
CA HIS A 255 4.02 -4.08 24.61
C HIS A 255 2.68 -3.35 24.66
N VAL A 256 1.57 -4.09 24.63
CA VAL A 256 0.20 -3.55 24.74
C VAL A 256 -0.57 -4.26 25.85
N SER A 257 -1.66 -3.66 26.33
CA SER A 257 -2.58 -4.36 27.23
C SER A 257 -3.43 -5.41 26.45
N VAL A 258 -3.92 -6.44 27.13
CA VAL A 258 -4.83 -7.43 26.53
C VAL A 258 -6.09 -6.76 25.95
N ARG A 259 -6.61 -5.75 26.63
CA ARG A 259 -7.76 -4.95 26.14
C ARG A 259 -7.40 -4.21 24.85
N THR A 260 -6.22 -3.58 24.79
CA THR A 260 -5.73 -2.88 23.61
C THR A 260 -5.52 -3.86 22.45
N LEU A 261 -4.90 -5.04 22.72
CA LEU A 261 -4.72 -6.11 21.73
C LEU A 261 -6.05 -6.48 21.08
N HIS A 262 -7.07 -6.83 21.87
CA HIS A 262 -8.36 -7.22 21.33
C HIS A 262 -9.07 -6.10 20.57
N ARG A 263 -9.05 -4.87 21.09
CA ARG A 263 -9.64 -3.71 20.42
C ARG A 263 -8.99 -3.44 19.06
N GLN A 264 -7.67 -3.38 19.01
CA GLN A 264 -6.93 -3.09 17.78
C GLN A 264 -7.08 -4.23 16.75
N LEU A 265 -7.03 -5.51 17.19
CA LEU A 265 -7.30 -6.62 16.28
C LEU A 265 -8.71 -6.54 15.68
N HIS A 266 -9.71 -6.15 16.47
CA HIS A 266 -11.06 -5.93 15.97
C HIS A 266 -11.14 -4.77 14.97
N GLU A 267 -10.48 -3.64 15.26
CA GLU A 267 -10.36 -2.50 14.35
C GLU A 267 -9.68 -2.89 13.03
N GLU A 268 -8.70 -3.82 13.08
CA GLU A 268 -8.04 -4.39 11.91
C GLU A 268 -8.90 -5.48 11.21
N GLY A 269 -10.13 -5.73 11.70
CA GLY A 269 -11.06 -6.71 11.15
C GLY A 269 -10.64 -8.16 11.37
N SER A 270 -9.93 -8.43 12.50
CA SER A 270 -9.45 -9.76 12.87
C SER A 270 -9.66 -10.04 14.37
N SER A 271 -9.37 -11.26 14.77
CA SER A 271 -9.32 -11.65 16.19
C SER A 271 -8.10 -12.53 16.44
N LEU A 272 -7.64 -12.56 17.70
CA LEU A 272 -6.53 -13.44 18.10
C LEU A 272 -6.82 -14.91 17.76
N GLN A 273 -8.08 -15.35 17.91
CA GLN A 273 -8.47 -16.73 17.59
C GLN A 273 -8.36 -17.01 16.09
N GLN A 274 -8.85 -16.10 15.24
CA GLN A 274 -8.72 -16.22 13.78
C GLN A 274 -7.26 -16.32 13.34
N ILE A 275 -6.38 -15.46 13.89
CA ILE A 275 -4.95 -15.48 13.54
C ILE A 275 -4.28 -16.78 14.00
N LYS A 276 -4.66 -17.30 15.19
CA LYS A 276 -4.19 -18.62 15.66
C LYS A 276 -4.64 -19.75 14.74
N ASP A 277 -5.88 -19.73 14.29
CA ASP A 277 -6.43 -20.76 13.42
C ASP A 277 -5.79 -20.71 12.03
N GLU A 278 -5.52 -19.52 11.49
CA GLU A 278 -4.76 -19.35 10.27
C GLU A 278 -3.33 -19.90 10.41
N ALA A 279 -2.62 -19.56 11.49
CA ALA A 279 -1.25 -20.04 11.74
C ALA A 279 -1.21 -21.58 11.88
N ARG A 280 -2.18 -22.17 12.58
CA ARG A 280 -2.32 -23.62 12.73
C ARG A 280 -2.63 -24.30 11.40
N ARG A 281 -3.51 -23.72 10.59
CA ARG A 281 -3.83 -24.21 9.25
C ARG A 281 -2.60 -24.22 8.35
N ASP A 282 -1.90 -23.09 8.27
CA ASP A 282 -0.73 -22.96 7.41
C ASP A 282 0.37 -23.94 7.81
N ARG A 283 0.60 -24.11 9.12
CA ARG A 283 1.54 -25.10 9.65
C ARG A 283 1.10 -26.54 9.37
N ALA A 284 -0.19 -26.83 9.49
CA ALA A 284 -0.74 -28.15 9.17
C ALA A 284 -0.57 -28.48 7.69
N VAL A 285 -0.87 -27.53 6.79
CA VAL A 285 -0.69 -27.67 5.35
C VAL A 285 0.79 -27.92 5.01
N GLU A 286 1.71 -27.16 5.61
CA GLU A 286 3.15 -27.37 5.43
C GLU A 286 3.57 -28.78 5.83
N LEU A 287 3.15 -29.25 7.02
CA LEU A 287 3.48 -30.59 7.53
C LEU A 287 2.87 -31.71 6.69
N LEU A 288 1.63 -31.53 6.22
CA LEU A 288 0.97 -32.49 5.33
C LEU A 288 1.69 -32.60 3.97
N ASN A 289 2.23 -31.48 3.48
CA ASN A 289 2.91 -31.43 2.18
C ASN A 289 4.38 -31.88 2.23
N ARG A 290 5.08 -31.64 3.35
CA ARG A 290 6.53 -31.82 3.43
C ARG A 290 6.99 -32.94 4.36
N SER A 291 6.06 -33.66 5.02
CA SER A 291 6.43 -34.72 5.93
C SER A 291 5.54 -35.96 5.82
N GLN A 292 6.10 -37.15 6.12
CA GLN A 292 5.38 -38.40 6.20
C GLN A 292 4.78 -38.68 7.60
N ARG A 293 4.70 -37.66 8.46
CA ARG A 293 4.16 -37.79 9.83
C ARG A 293 2.71 -38.19 9.80
N SER A 294 2.29 -39.03 10.78
CA SER A 294 0.87 -39.41 10.93
C SER A 294 -0.01 -38.19 11.22
N ILE A 295 -1.28 -38.27 10.87
CA ILE A 295 -2.25 -37.20 11.16
C ILE A 295 -2.30 -36.89 12.67
N LYS A 296 -2.18 -37.93 13.51
CA LYS A 296 -2.09 -37.79 14.96
C LYS A 296 -0.87 -36.97 15.40
N GLN A 297 0.29 -37.21 14.81
CA GLN A 297 1.51 -36.44 15.10
C GLN A 297 1.38 -34.97 14.64
N ILE A 298 0.80 -34.76 13.45
CA ILE A 298 0.55 -33.40 12.96
C ILE A 298 -0.43 -32.66 13.86
N ALA A 299 -1.52 -33.30 14.28
CA ALA A 299 -2.48 -32.73 15.21
C ALA A 299 -1.79 -32.20 16.49
N ALA A 300 -0.93 -33.03 17.10
CA ALA A 300 -0.17 -32.62 18.28
C ALA A 300 0.78 -31.43 18.01
N LEU A 301 1.49 -31.45 16.88
CA LEU A 301 2.44 -30.40 16.48
C LEU A 301 1.79 -29.03 16.20
N VAL A 302 0.52 -29.04 15.77
CA VAL A 302 -0.25 -27.81 15.55
C VAL A 302 -1.15 -27.44 16.75
N GLY A 303 -0.94 -28.10 17.90
CA GLY A 303 -1.55 -27.73 19.18
C GLY A 303 -2.98 -28.23 19.39
N PHE A 304 -3.36 -29.38 18.80
CA PHE A 304 -4.62 -30.05 19.07
C PHE A 304 -4.42 -31.24 20.05
N ALA A 305 -5.33 -31.37 20.99
CA ALA A 305 -5.30 -32.44 21.97
C ALA A 305 -5.54 -33.86 21.37
N ASN A 306 -6.24 -33.93 20.23
CA ASN A 306 -6.52 -35.20 19.55
C ASN A 306 -6.77 -35.01 18.05
N GLU A 307 -6.61 -36.11 17.30
CA GLU A 307 -6.77 -36.15 15.83
C GLU A 307 -8.18 -35.79 15.36
N LYS A 308 -9.23 -36.17 16.12
CA LYS A 308 -10.63 -35.92 15.75
C LYS A 308 -10.92 -34.39 15.74
N SER A 309 -10.48 -33.70 16.78
CA SER A 309 -10.63 -32.24 16.87
C SER A 309 -9.84 -31.53 15.78
N PHE A 310 -8.60 -31.95 15.48
CA PHE A 310 -7.80 -31.45 14.39
C PHE A 310 -8.48 -31.66 13.03
N SER A 311 -8.93 -32.90 12.75
CA SER A 311 -9.55 -33.22 11.45
C SER A 311 -10.82 -32.41 11.19
N ARG A 312 -11.61 -32.12 12.23
CA ARG A 312 -12.79 -31.27 12.15
C ARG A 312 -12.40 -29.82 11.83
N ALA A 313 -11.44 -29.26 12.55
CA ALA A 313 -10.95 -27.92 12.32
C ALA A 313 -10.31 -27.78 10.93
N PHE A 314 -9.48 -28.73 10.53
CA PHE A 314 -8.82 -28.73 9.23
C PHE A 314 -9.83 -28.77 8.07
N ARG A 315 -10.87 -29.61 8.18
CA ARG A 315 -11.97 -29.64 7.20
C ARG A 315 -12.73 -28.30 7.15
N SER A 316 -12.95 -27.66 8.30
CA SER A 316 -13.58 -26.34 8.35
C SER A 316 -12.73 -25.27 7.64
N TRP A 317 -11.40 -25.36 7.72
CA TRP A 317 -10.47 -24.39 7.11
C TRP A 317 -10.24 -24.62 5.61
N THR A 318 -10.26 -25.89 5.14
CA THR A 318 -9.81 -26.27 3.78
C THR A 318 -10.90 -26.91 2.93
N GLY A 319 -12.07 -27.21 3.52
CA GLY A 319 -13.18 -27.90 2.87
C GLY A 319 -13.01 -29.43 2.81
N VAL A 320 -11.82 -29.97 3.07
CA VAL A 320 -11.52 -31.41 2.97
C VAL A 320 -10.79 -31.96 4.22
N PRO A 321 -10.94 -33.24 4.56
CA PRO A 321 -10.18 -33.87 5.65
C PRO A 321 -8.67 -33.91 5.35
N PRO A 322 -7.80 -33.94 6.39
CA PRO A 322 -6.33 -33.94 6.21
C PRO A 322 -5.81 -35.14 5.40
N GLN A 323 -6.42 -36.31 5.54
CA GLN A 323 -6.04 -37.50 4.77
C GLN A 323 -6.28 -37.28 3.26
N ILE A 324 -7.45 -36.76 2.89
CA ILE A 324 -7.80 -36.48 1.49
C ILE A 324 -6.93 -35.34 0.94
N PHE A 325 -6.65 -34.31 1.76
CA PHE A 325 -5.77 -33.22 1.38
C PHE A 325 -4.36 -33.73 1.00
N ARG A 326 -3.79 -34.66 1.79
CA ARG A 326 -2.50 -35.30 1.52
C ARG A 326 -2.55 -36.17 0.27
N ALA A 327 -3.60 -36.96 0.08
CA ALA A 327 -3.72 -37.88 -1.06
C ALA A 327 -3.82 -37.13 -2.40
N ARG A 328 -4.55 -36.02 -2.47
CA ARG A 328 -4.69 -35.23 -3.70
C ARG A 328 -3.36 -34.74 -4.27
N LYS A 329 -2.34 -34.53 -3.45
CA LYS A 329 -1.01 -34.11 -3.91
C LYS A 329 -0.16 -35.28 -4.44
N ILE A 330 -0.49 -36.51 -4.06
CA ILE A 330 0.18 -37.71 -4.61
C ILE A 330 -0.31 -37.97 -6.04
N ASP A 331 -1.56 -37.60 -6.37
CA ASP A 331 -2.16 -37.76 -7.70
C ASP A 331 -1.83 -36.59 -8.67
N GLU A 332 -1.54 -35.40 -8.15
CA GLU A 332 -1.06 -34.25 -8.94
C GLU A 332 0.48 -34.27 -9.09
N GLY A 333 1.02 -35.44 -9.51
CA GLY A 333 2.46 -35.73 -9.60
C GLY A 333 3.27 -34.59 -10.21
N GLU A 334 4.34 -34.19 -9.51
CA GLU A 334 5.44 -33.41 -10.08
C GLU A 334 5.86 -33.99 -11.44
N PRO A 335 6.02 -33.17 -12.49
CA PRO A 335 6.73 -33.63 -13.66
C PRO A 335 8.20 -33.90 -13.26
N PRO A 336 8.82 -34.95 -13.80
CA PRO A 336 10.23 -35.23 -13.56
C PRO A 336 11.07 -34.07 -14.10
N ILE A 337 12.12 -33.75 -13.35
CA ILE A 337 13.17 -32.76 -13.51
C ILE A 337 13.53 -32.45 -14.96
#